data_41d2f90a2e9f1838c48a9718c5fd4d32
#
_entry.id   41d2f90a2e9f1838c48a9718c5fd4d32
#
_cell.length_a   1.000
_cell.length_b   1.000
_cell.length_c   1.000
_cell.angle_alpha   90.00
_cell.angle_beta   90.00
_cell.angle_gamma   90.00
#
_symmetry.space_group_name_H-M   'P 1'
#
loop_
_entity.id
_entity.type
_entity.pdbx_description
1 polymer ?
#
loop_
_entity_poly.entity_id
_entity_poly.type
_entity_poly.pdbx_seq_one_letter_code
_entity_poly.pdbx_strand_id
1 'polypeptide(L)'
;MSPSRIKKILVFSLLLTAGISAATGQTTSSQQTGPPIFTDFATALIGKPPVKLMLDPFYGKYCDAMGIPVIASEKVSDLAMLIARDIIIHMLSERPDIRRALITEGQKVGIIGKDQQMSDIPEYKNLKKPDLGDRRLTPAEIANYEKIRQQTDAEYWNRRARGLGGVYTTCGEENLLGIPGTRYFGEQILVHEFAHAIHRAIRTADRELAADIEKCYSDAMALGLLKGQYGSNNSGEYWCEGTQFWFWSNFEYKDGDKKIYSPADLRSYDPGLYELLSRVYPTSHHIPMDPFWNHKERYKPVEKAPEGKKIPD
;
A
#
# COMPACT_ATOMS: atom_id res chain seq x y z
N MET A 1 69.24 5.76 -26.44
CA MET A 1 69.96 4.54 -26.86
C MET A 1 68.92 3.41 -26.97
N SER A 2 68.83 2.94 -28.16
CA SER A 2 68.06 1.83 -28.78
C SER A 2 68.43 0.47 -28.23
N PRO A 3 67.91 -0.72 -28.76
CA PRO A 3 66.58 -1.03 -29.29
C PRO A 3 66.10 -2.48 -28.94
N SER A 4 64.88 -2.77 -29.39
CA SER A 4 64.38 -4.03 -30.01
C SER A 4 64.62 -5.41 -29.40
N ARG A 5 63.59 -6.22 -29.39
CA ARG A 5 63.53 -7.47 -30.18
C ARG A 5 62.09 -8.06 -30.18
N ILE A 6 61.61 -8.12 -31.39
CA ILE A 6 60.50 -8.96 -31.90
C ILE A 6 60.96 -10.44 -31.86
N LYS A 7 60.12 -11.37 -31.40
CA LYS A 7 60.18 -12.78 -31.88
C LYS A 7 58.79 -13.29 -32.19
N LYS A 8 58.58 -13.48 -33.48
CA LYS A 8 57.60 -14.41 -34.09
C LYS A 8 58.03 -15.85 -33.80
N ILE A 9 57.12 -16.75 -33.69
CA ILE A 9 57.20 -18.20 -34.04
C ILE A 9 55.79 -18.76 -33.80
N LEU A 10 55.18 -19.16 -34.75
CA LEU A 10 54.89 -20.33 -35.60
C LEU A 10 53.61 -21.07 -35.22
N VAL A 11 52.80 -21.15 -36.22
CA VAL A 11 51.59 -21.97 -36.40
C VAL A 11 51.95 -23.47 -36.30
N PHE A 12 51.14 -24.23 -35.54
CA PHE A 12 50.98 -25.67 -35.77
C PHE A 12 49.49 -26.00 -35.81
N SER A 13 49.01 -26.29 -36.99
CA SER A 13 47.72 -26.94 -37.23
C SER A 13 47.82 -28.40 -36.81
N LEU A 14 46.94 -28.89 -36.00
CA LEU A 14 46.64 -30.31 -35.91
C LEU A 14 45.13 -30.52 -35.98
N LEU A 15 44.70 -31.04 -37.10
CA LEU A 15 43.37 -31.63 -37.27
C LEU A 15 43.34 -32.96 -36.51
N LEU A 16 42.35 -33.10 -35.64
CA LEU A 16 41.86 -34.42 -35.22
C LEU A 16 40.34 -34.40 -35.18
N THR A 17 39.78 -35.37 -35.83
CA THR A 17 38.38 -35.63 -36.12
C THR A 17 37.66 -36.27 -34.93
N ALA A 18 36.36 -35.96 -34.86
CA ALA A 18 35.22 -36.77 -34.45
C ALA A 18 35.02 -37.07 -32.96
N GLY A 19 33.91 -36.57 -32.50
CA GLY A 19 33.25 -36.97 -31.26
C GLY A 19 32.02 -36.13 -31.06
N ILE A 20 30.92 -36.43 -31.77
CA ILE A 20 29.61 -35.84 -31.51
C ILE A 20 29.11 -36.45 -30.20
N SER A 21 29.26 -35.71 -29.10
CA SER A 21 28.53 -35.99 -27.88
C SER A 21 27.50 -34.87 -27.71
N ALA A 22 26.24 -35.21 -27.92
CA ALA A 22 25.13 -34.33 -27.64
C ALA A 22 25.02 -34.11 -26.13
N ALA A 23 25.68 -33.07 -25.66
CA ALA A 23 25.40 -32.55 -24.32
C ALA A 23 24.08 -31.77 -24.42
N THR A 24 23.01 -32.38 -23.94
CA THR A 24 21.75 -31.69 -23.66
C THR A 24 22.07 -30.64 -22.61
N GLY A 25 22.26 -29.41 -23.07
CA GLY A 25 22.32 -28.24 -22.21
C GLY A 25 20.97 -28.06 -21.49
N GLN A 26 20.88 -28.53 -20.27
CA GLN A 26 19.90 -28.03 -19.34
C GLN A 26 20.23 -26.55 -19.12
N THR A 27 19.51 -25.68 -19.81
CA THR A 27 19.36 -24.30 -19.41
C THR A 27 18.70 -24.34 -18.03
N THR A 28 19.49 -24.18 -16.98
CA THR A 28 18.99 -23.82 -15.67
C THR A 28 18.34 -22.43 -15.84
N SER A 29 17.03 -22.44 -16.10
CA SER A 29 16.23 -21.26 -15.91
C SER A 29 16.45 -20.85 -14.45
N SER A 30 17.02 -19.67 -14.25
CA SER A 30 17.03 -19.02 -12.95
C SER A 30 15.57 -18.98 -12.49
N GLN A 31 15.21 -19.83 -11.55
CA GLN A 31 13.90 -19.79 -10.93
C GLN A 31 13.78 -18.41 -10.29
N GLN A 32 12.92 -17.61 -10.85
CA GLN A 32 12.43 -16.39 -10.23
C GLN A 32 11.85 -16.80 -8.87
N THR A 33 12.58 -16.54 -7.80
CA THR A 33 12.21 -16.92 -6.42
C THR A 33 11.14 -16.02 -5.81
N GLY A 34 10.59 -15.07 -6.58
CA GLY A 34 9.46 -14.24 -6.20
C GLY A 34 8.13 -14.89 -6.63
N PRO A 35 7.05 -14.63 -5.89
CA PRO A 35 5.73 -15.06 -6.32
C PRO A 35 5.38 -14.40 -7.67
N PRO A 36 4.68 -15.11 -8.57
CA PRO A 36 4.26 -14.53 -9.83
C PRO A 36 3.36 -13.31 -9.55
N ILE A 37 3.67 -12.20 -10.22
CA ILE A 37 2.82 -11.01 -10.20
C ILE A 37 1.64 -11.31 -11.14
N PHE A 38 0.47 -11.53 -10.57
CA PHE A 38 -0.74 -11.76 -11.36
C PHE A 38 -1.32 -10.40 -11.75
N THR A 39 -1.13 -10.02 -12.99
CA THR A 39 -1.79 -8.87 -13.61
C THR A 39 -3.08 -9.25 -14.33
N ASP A 40 -3.34 -10.54 -14.47
CA ASP A 40 -4.54 -11.04 -15.12
C ASP A 40 -5.65 -11.35 -14.09
N PHE A 41 -6.65 -10.47 -14.07
CA PHE A 41 -7.83 -10.60 -13.20
C PHE A 41 -8.77 -11.73 -13.63
N ALA A 42 -8.70 -12.19 -14.87
CA ALA A 42 -9.56 -13.25 -15.39
C ALA A 42 -9.36 -14.58 -14.64
N THR A 43 -8.19 -14.77 -14.03
CA THR A 43 -7.89 -15.97 -13.23
C THR A 43 -8.23 -15.86 -11.75
N ALA A 44 -8.61 -14.67 -11.27
CA ALA A 44 -8.98 -14.47 -9.87
C ALA A 44 -10.39 -15.01 -9.60
N LEU A 45 -10.49 -15.91 -8.65
CA LEU A 45 -11.77 -16.50 -8.26
C LEU A 45 -12.38 -15.72 -7.10
N ILE A 46 -13.58 -15.18 -7.33
CA ILE A 46 -14.43 -14.63 -6.29
C ILE A 46 -15.48 -15.67 -5.94
N GLY A 47 -15.60 -16.00 -4.67
CA GLY A 47 -16.54 -17.00 -4.19
C GLY A 47 -16.95 -16.76 -2.75
N LYS A 48 -17.59 -17.76 -2.16
CA LYS A 48 -17.92 -17.72 -0.74
C LYS A 48 -16.66 -17.90 0.11
N PRO A 49 -16.60 -17.24 1.28
CA PRO A 49 -15.50 -17.43 2.21
C PRO A 49 -15.31 -18.90 2.59
N PRO A 50 -14.07 -19.41 2.60
CA PRO A 50 -13.78 -20.75 3.12
C PRO A 50 -14.20 -20.89 4.59
N VAL A 51 -14.88 -21.99 4.94
CA VAL A 51 -15.37 -22.25 6.30
C VAL A 51 -14.27 -22.15 7.36
N LYS A 52 -13.04 -22.56 7.01
CA LYS A 52 -11.87 -22.49 7.90
C LYS A 52 -11.51 -21.08 8.39
N LEU A 53 -11.97 -20.02 7.70
CA LEU A 53 -11.74 -18.64 8.11
C LEU A 53 -12.69 -18.20 9.24
N MET A 54 -13.72 -18.96 9.54
CA MET A 54 -14.70 -18.70 10.62
C MET A 54 -15.20 -17.26 10.65
N LEU A 55 -15.50 -16.69 9.46
CA LEU A 55 -15.94 -15.31 9.33
C LEU A 55 -17.42 -15.18 9.74
N ASP A 56 -17.79 -13.94 10.14
CA ASP A 56 -19.18 -13.58 10.37
C ASP A 56 -20.02 -13.84 9.09
N PRO A 57 -21.28 -14.32 9.21
CA PRO A 57 -22.18 -14.53 8.06
C PRO A 57 -22.44 -13.27 7.21
N PHE A 58 -22.11 -12.09 7.71
CA PHE A 58 -22.12 -10.84 6.95
C PHE A 58 -21.27 -10.93 5.68
N TYR A 59 -20.16 -11.69 5.71
CA TYR A 59 -19.23 -11.82 4.59
C TYR A 59 -19.69 -12.91 3.63
N GLY A 60 -20.27 -12.49 2.50
CA GLY A 60 -20.71 -13.39 1.44
C GLY A 60 -19.66 -13.58 0.34
N LYS A 61 -18.69 -12.68 0.21
CA LYS A 61 -17.66 -12.70 -0.83
C LYS A 61 -16.24 -12.81 -0.27
N TYR A 62 -15.41 -13.55 -1.01
CA TYR A 62 -14.00 -13.78 -0.72
C TYR A 62 -13.21 -13.90 -2.01
N CYS A 63 -12.00 -13.33 -2.03
CA CYS A 63 -10.94 -13.72 -2.94
C CYS A 63 -9.59 -13.77 -2.20
N ASP A 64 -8.65 -14.54 -2.76
CA ASP A 64 -7.32 -14.70 -2.18
C ASP A 64 -6.32 -13.73 -2.82
N ALA A 65 -5.63 -12.94 -1.99
CA ALA A 65 -4.52 -12.10 -2.41
C ALA A 65 -3.21 -12.73 -1.91
N MET A 66 -2.82 -13.85 -2.49
CA MET A 66 -1.59 -14.60 -2.17
C MET A 66 -1.48 -14.98 -0.68
N GLY A 67 -2.56 -15.52 -0.14
CA GLY A 67 -2.68 -15.96 1.25
C GLY A 67 -3.28 -14.90 2.19
N ILE A 68 -3.54 -13.70 1.72
CA ILE A 68 -4.26 -12.67 2.47
C ILE A 68 -5.71 -12.62 1.99
N PRO A 69 -6.69 -12.92 2.87
CA PRO A 69 -8.11 -12.85 2.54
C PRO A 69 -8.57 -11.43 2.22
N VAL A 70 -9.22 -11.25 1.07
CA VAL A 70 -10.03 -10.08 0.76
C VAL A 70 -11.49 -10.51 0.90
N ILE A 71 -12.23 -9.84 1.78
CA ILE A 71 -13.60 -10.22 2.18
C ILE A 71 -14.56 -9.06 2.08
N ALA A 72 -15.80 -9.34 1.75
CA ALA A 72 -16.85 -8.33 1.67
C ALA A 72 -18.25 -8.94 1.83
N SER A 73 -19.24 -8.08 2.07
CA SER A 73 -20.64 -8.47 1.94
C SER A 73 -21.02 -8.77 0.48
N GLU A 74 -22.12 -9.47 0.25
CA GLU A 74 -22.65 -9.72 -1.10
C GLU A 74 -22.95 -8.43 -1.89
N LYS A 75 -23.10 -7.29 -1.22
CA LYS A 75 -23.43 -5.99 -1.83
C LYS A 75 -22.27 -5.34 -2.57
N VAL A 76 -21.03 -5.74 -2.25
CA VAL A 76 -19.82 -5.16 -2.83
C VAL A 76 -19.61 -5.71 -4.24
N SER A 77 -19.19 -4.84 -5.15
CA SER A 77 -18.85 -5.18 -6.55
C SER A 77 -17.67 -6.17 -6.61
N ASP A 78 -17.75 -7.14 -7.52
CA ASP A 78 -16.64 -8.04 -7.81
C ASP A 78 -15.41 -7.28 -8.31
N LEU A 79 -15.62 -6.20 -9.08
CA LEU A 79 -14.52 -5.36 -9.54
C LEU A 79 -13.76 -4.72 -8.37
N ALA A 80 -14.44 -4.25 -7.32
CA ALA A 80 -13.78 -3.72 -6.13
C ALA A 80 -12.93 -4.79 -5.41
N MET A 81 -13.42 -6.04 -5.35
CA MET A 81 -12.66 -7.17 -4.82
C MET A 81 -11.36 -7.41 -5.61
N LEU A 82 -11.43 -7.37 -6.94
CA LEU A 82 -10.29 -7.57 -7.82
C LEU A 82 -9.27 -6.42 -7.72
N ILE A 83 -9.74 -5.18 -7.64
CA ILE A 83 -8.87 -4.03 -7.44
C ILE A 83 -8.13 -4.14 -6.10
N ALA A 84 -8.82 -4.44 -5.02
CA ALA A 84 -8.20 -4.61 -3.70
C ALA A 84 -7.15 -5.73 -3.72
N ARG A 85 -7.48 -6.86 -4.36
CA ARG A 85 -6.54 -7.98 -4.56
C ARG A 85 -5.28 -7.54 -5.31
N ASP A 86 -5.43 -6.82 -6.40
CA ASP A 86 -4.31 -6.33 -7.22
C ASP A 86 -3.38 -5.40 -6.43
N ILE A 87 -3.95 -4.45 -5.70
CA ILE A 87 -3.20 -3.54 -4.83
C ILE A 87 -2.34 -4.33 -3.84
N ILE A 88 -2.93 -5.29 -3.11
CA ILE A 88 -2.21 -6.10 -2.11
C ILE A 88 -1.06 -6.88 -2.74
N ILE A 89 -1.31 -7.52 -3.89
CA ILE A 89 -0.31 -8.32 -4.60
C ILE A 89 0.88 -7.45 -5.03
N HIS A 90 0.61 -6.29 -5.62
CA HIS A 90 1.68 -5.39 -6.09
C HIS A 90 2.47 -4.79 -4.93
N MET A 91 1.81 -4.39 -3.84
CA MET A 91 2.50 -3.87 -2.65
C MET A 91 3.40 -4.92 -1.97
N LEU A 92 3.14 -6.21 -2.15
CA LEU A 92 3.89 -7.31 -1.52
C LEU A 92 4.77 -8.10 -2.49
N SER A 93 4.91 -7.65 -3.75
CA SER A 93 5.58 -8.42 -4.80
C SER A 93 7.05 -8.70 -4.49
N GLU A 94 7.76 -7.75 -3.88
CA GLU A 94 9.20 -7.83 -3.61
C GLU A 94 9.53 -8.39 -2.21
N ARG A 95 8.57 -8.49 -1.29
CA ARG A 95 8.80 -8.83 0.12
C ARG A 95 7.96 -10.04 0.58
N PRO A 96 8.34 -11.25 0.14
CA PRO A 96 7.67 -12.49 0.58
C PRO A 96 7.81 -12.77 2.09
N ASP A 97 8.82 -12.22 2.74
CA ASP A 97 9.03 -12.26 4.19
C ASP A 97 7.97 -11.42 4.93
N ILE A 98 7.73 -10.18 4.51
CA ILE A 98 6.66 -9.32 5.06
C ILE A 98 5.30 -9.97 4.84
N ARG A 99 5.05 -10.52 3.62
CA ARG A 99 3.81 -11.24 3.33
C ARG A 99 3.61 -12.43 4.28
N ARG A 100 4.65 -13.24 4.55
CA ARG A 100 4.56 -14.34 5.52
C ARG A 100 4.24 -13.84 6.92
N ALA A 101 4.84 -12.74 7.36
CA ALA A 101 4.54 -12.14 8.65
C ALA A 101 3.06 -11.73 8.73
N LEU A 102 2.53 -11.03 7.72
CA LEU A 102 1.12 -10.65 7.64
C LEU A 102 0.18 -11.85 7.69
N ILE A 103 0.47 -12.93 6.95
CA ILE A 103 -0.32 -14.16 6.97
C ILE A 103 -0.29 -14.80 8.36
N THR A 104 0.87 -14.86 8.99
CA THR A 104 1.04 -15.41 10.34
C THR A 104 0.29 -14.60 11.39
N GLU A 105 0.21 -13.29 11.23
CA GLU A 105 -0.56 -12.40 12.09
C GLU A 105 -2.08 -12.47 11.84
N GLY A 106 -2.53 -13.22 10.82
CA GLY A 106 -3.94 -13.34 10.47
C GLY A 106 -4.51 -12.11 9.74
N GLN A 107 -3.66 -11.39 9.00
CA GLN A 107 -4.07 -10.23 8.21
C GLN A 107 -5.23 -10.54 7.29
N LYS A 108 -6.23 -9.67 7.28
CA LYS A 108 -7.37 -9.67 6.36
C LYS A 108 -7.63 -8.27 5.83
N VAL A 109 -8.22 -8.17 4.65
CA VAL A 109 -8.69 -6.92 4.06
C VAL A 109 -10.19 -7.00 3.84
N GLY A 110 -10.93 -6.05 4.39
CA GLY A 110 -12.37 -5.92 4.24
C GLY A 110 -12.76 -4.74 3.36
N ILE A 111 -13.79 -4.90 2.53
CA ILE A 111 -14.32 -3.82 1.72
C ILE A 111 -15.67 -3.39 2.27
N ILE A 112 -15.79 -2.11 2.61
CA ILE A 112 -17.03 -1.47 3.05
C ILE A 112 -17.79 -1.07 1.80
N GLY A 113 -18.96 -1.66 1.57
CA GLY A 113 -19.78 -1.33 0.39
C GLY A 113 -20.12 0.18 0.33
N LYS A 114 -20.28 0.72 -0.87
CA LYS A 114 -20.57 2.13 -1.09
C LYS A 114 -21.86 2.61 -0.37
N ASP A 115 -22.81 1.70 -0.20
CA ASP A 115 -24.07 1.93 0.52
C ASP A 115 -24.05 1.40 1.96
N GLN A 116 -22.85 1.07 2.49
CA GLN A 116 -22.61 0.61 3.85
C GLN A 116 -21.78 1.61 4.63
N GLN A 117 -21.83 1.53 5.95
CA GLN A 117 -21.08 2.38 6.86
C GLN A 117 -20.10 1.56 7.69
N MET A 118 -19.19 2.23 8.39
CA MET A 118 -18.23 1.58 9.29
C MET A 118 -18.94 0.71 10.34
N SER A 119 -20.04 1.19 10.90
CA SER A 119 -20.82 0.47 11.92
C SER A 119 -21.53 -0.79 11.42
N ASP A 120 -21.64 -0.97 10.10
CA ASP A 120 -22.23 -2.20 9.52
C ASP A 120 -21.25 -3.37 9.51
N ILE A 121 -19.95 -3.08 9.65
CA ILE A 121 -18.89 -4.09 9.63
C ILE A 121 -18.83 -4.79 10.99
N PRO A 122 -18.91 -6.13 11.03
CA PRO A 122 -18.96 -6.89 12.30
C PRO A 122 -17.82 -6.57 13.26
N GLU A 123 -16.60 -6.40 12.78
CA GLU A 123 -15.42 -6.09 13.56
C GLU A 123 -15.48 -4.67 14.18
N TYR A 124 -16.26 -3.77 13.61
CA TYR A 124 -16.39 -2.38 14.06
C TYR A 124 -17.66 -2.07 14.83
N LYS A 125 -18.55 -3.05 14.97
CA LYS A 125 -19.83 -2.90 15.67
C LYS A 125 -19.71 -2.31 17.09
N ASN A 126 -18.60 -2.64 17.77
CA ASN A 126 -18.33 -2.17 19.14
C ASN A 126 -17.13 -1.21 19.21
N LEU A 127 -16.70 -0.66 18.06
CA LEU A 127 -15.56 0.24 18.00
C LEU A 127 -15.89 1.55 18.73
N LYS A 128 -15.13 1.83 19.81
CA LYS A 128 -15.32 3.03 20.61
C LYS A 128 -14.66 4.24 19.95
N LYS A 129 -15.34 5.36 19.95
CA LYS A 129 -14.74 6.65 19.62
C LYS A 129 -13.62 6.97 20.64
N PRO A 130 -12.58 7.70 20.22
CA PRO A 130 -11.46 8.01 21.12
C PRO A 130 -11.87 8.99 22.23
N ASP A 131 -11.31 8.79 23.41
CA ASP A 131 -11.41 9.75 24.51
C ASP A 131 -10.43 10.92 24.32
N LEU A 132 -10.65 12.04 25.01
CA LEU A 132 -9.73 13.18 24.98
C LEU A 132 -8.35 12.74 25.49
N GLY A 133 -7.32 12.98 24.67
CA GLY A 133 -5.95 12.52 24.92
C GLY A 133 -5.55 11.25 24.16
N ASP A 134 -6.49 10.61 23.49
CA ASP A 134 -6.18 9.49 22.59
C ASP A 134 -5.37 10.00 21.38
N ARG A 135 -4.29 9.28 21.06
CA ARG A 135 -3.37 9.62 19.94
C ARG A 135 -4.02 9.54 18.57
N ARG A 136 -5.19 8.92 18.45
CA ARG A 136 -5.96 8.86 17.22
C ARG A 136 -6.69 10.15 16.88
N LEU A 137 -6.82 11.07 17.85
CA LEU A 137 -7.43 12.37 17.62
C LEU A 137 -6.47 13.30 16.88
N THR A 138 -6.97 13.93 15.84
CA THR A 138 -6.27 15.01 15.15
C THR A 138 -6.31 16.30 15.96
N PRO A 139 -5.43 17.28 15.74
CA PRO A 139 -5.50 18.58 16.39
C PRO A 139 -6.86 19.28 16.24
N ALA A 140 -7.49 19.16 15.07
CA ALA A 140 -8.82 19.70 14.80
C ALA A 140 -9.91 18.99 15.61
N GLU A 141 -9.81 17.68 15.77
CA GLU A 141 -10.73 16.88 16.62
C GLU A 141 -10.55 17.25 18.10
N ILE A 142 -9.33 17.43 18.57
CA ILE A 142 -9.04 17.88 19.94
C ILE A 142 -9.68 19.25 20.18
N ALA A 143 -9.50 20.20 19.27
CA ALA A 143 -10.07 21.56 19.36
C ALA A 143 -11.63 21.56 19.38
N ASN A 144 -12.24 20.53 18.81
CA ASN A 144 -13.70 20.39 18.72
C ASN A 144 -14.25 19.20 19.52
N TYR A 145 -13.51 18.73 20.54
CA TYR A 145 -13.81 17.46 21.22
C TYR A 145 -15.21 17.41 21.84
N GLU A 146 -15.76 18.53 22.30
CA GLU A 146 -17.13 18.58 22.84
C GLU A 146 -18.19 18.11 21.83
N LYS A 147 -17.99 18.39 20.54
CA LYS A 147 -18.86 17.87 19.48
C LYS A 147 -18.72 16.35 19.31
N ILE A 148 -17.50 15.83 19.47
CA ILE A 148 -17.25 14.38 19.42
C ILE A 148 -17.88 13.69 20.61
N ARG A 149 -17.79 14.28 21.79
CA ARG A 149 -18.37 13.74 23.02
C ARG A 149 -19.89 13.54 22.91
N GLN A 150 -20.59 14.41 22.20
CA GLN A 150 -22.04 14.35 22.00
C GLN A 150 -22.49 13.28 20.98
N GLN A 151 -21.59 12.76 20.15
CA GLN A 151 -21.89 11.74 19.17
C GLN A 151 -21.89 10.35 19.80
N THR A 152 -22.66 9.43 19.24
CA THR A 152 -22.49 7.99 19.48
C THR A 152 -21.19 7.48 18.85
N ASP A 153 -20.73 6.30 19.25
CA ASP A 153 -19.57 5.67 18.64
C ASP A 153 -19.76 5.47 17.12
N ALA A 154 -20.95 5.01 16.71
CA ALA A 154 -21.30 4.79 15.32
C ALA A 154 -21.30 6.11 14.51
N GLU A 155 -21.95 7.16 15.01
CA GLU A 155 -21.97 8.48 14.33
C GLU A 155 -20.57 9.03 14.13
N TYR A 156 -19.71 8.91 15.14
CA TYR A 156 -18.32 9.36 15.05
C TYR A 156 -17.58 8.61 13.93
N TRP A 157 -17.58 7.27 13.95
CA TRP A 157 -16.81 6.48 12.99
C TRP A 157 -17.36 6.54 11.58
N ASN A 158 -18.70 6.51 11.42
CA ASN A 158 -19.34 6.61 10.10
C ASN A 158 -19.02 7.94 9.40
N ARG A 159 -18.90 9.02 10.19
CA ARG A 159 -18.51 10.33 9.68
C ARG A 159 -17.01 10.43 9.46
N ARG A 160 -16.19 9.81 10.33
CA ARG A 160 -14.74 10.02 10.36
C ARG A 160 -13.99 9.25 9.29
N ALA A 161 -14.33 8.01 9.02
CA ALA A 161 -13.51 7.12 8.23
C ALA A 161 -14.30 6.28 7.24
N ARG A 162 -13.64 5.91 6.15
CA ARG A 162 -14.09 4.92 5.16
C ARG A 162 -13.04 3.83 4.97
N GLY A 163 -12.05 3.76 5.88
CA GLY A 163 -11.01 2.76 5.96
C GLY A 163 -10.31 2.87 7.30
N LEU A 164 -9.70 1.80 7.75
CA LEU A 164 -8.84 1.72 8.92
C LEU A 164 -7.74 0.69 8.67
N GLY A 165 -6.51 1.03 9.06
CA GLY A 165 -5.40 0.08 9.14
C GLY A 165 -5.53 -0.89 10.32
N GLY A 166 -4.73 -1.93 10.32
CA GLY A 166 -4.69 -2.93 11.39
C GLY A 166 -4.54 -4.36 10.87
N VAL A 167 -4.68 -5.36 11.75
CA VAL A 167 -4.74 -6.77 11.34
C VAL A 167 -5.97 -7.05 10.49
N TYR A 168 -7.03 -6.30 10.71
CA TYR A 168 -8.15 -6.19 9.81
C TYR A 168 -8.13 -4.79 9.18
N THR A 169 -7.56 -4.70 7.98
CA THR A 169 -7.50 -3.48 7.17
C THR A 169 -8.79 -3.32 6.39
N THR A 170 -9.34 -2.10 6.30
CA THR A 170 -10.54 -1.84 5.51
C THR A 170 -10.39 -0.63 4.60
N CYS A 171 -11.21 -0.59 3.54
CA CYS A 171 -11.36 0.56 2.64
C CYS A 171 -12.78 0.60 2.06
N GLY A 172 -13.18 1.76 1.55
CA GLY A 172 -14.48 1.94 0.90
C GLY A 172 -14.49 1.44 -0.55
N GLU A 173 -15.57 0.78 -0.95
CA GLU A 173 -15.81 0.33 -2.33
C GLU A 173 -15.75 1.49 -3.33
N GLU A 174 -16.31 2.64 -2.97
CA GLU A 174 -16.36 3.83 -3.81
C GLU A 174 -14.96 4.36 -4.13
N ASN A 175 -14.01 4.21 -3.22
CA ASN A 175 -12.62 4.60 -3.41
C ASN A 175 -11.90 3.63 -4.34
N LEU A 176 -12.04 2.32 -4.11
CA LEU A 176 -11.49 1.30 -5.00
C LEU A 176 -11.98 1.43 -6.45
N LEU A 177 -13.25 1.78 -6.64
CA LEU A 177 -13.84 1.96 -7.96
C LEU A 177 -13.55 3.34 -8.58
N GLY A 178 -12.92 4.26 -7.85
CA GLY A 178 -12.67 5.62 -8.31
C GLY A 178 -13.95 6.39 -8.64
N ILE A 179 -15.00 6.29 -7.79
CA ILE A 179 -16.29 6.96 -8.03
C ILE A 179 -16.13 8.46 -7.80
N PRO A 180 -16.36 9.31 -8.84
CA PRO A 180 -16.24 10.75 -8.72
C PRO A 180 -17.16 11.36 -7.66
N GLY A 181 -16.69 12.41 -7.00
CA GLY A 181 -17.48 13.14 -6.00
C GLY A 181 -17.52 12.47 -4.62
N THR A 182 -16.86 11.34 -4.44
CA THR A 182 -16.72 10.70 -3.12
C THR A 182 -15.59 11.34 -2.31
N ARG A 183 -15.61 11.12 -1.01
CA ARG A 183 -14.78 11.82 -0.02
C ARG A 183 -13.28 11.80 -0.30
N TYR A 184 -12.76 10.66 -0.76
CA TYR A 184 -11.33 10.43 -0.98
C TYR A 184 -11.01 10.25 -2.47
N PHE A 185 -11.83 10.85 -3.34
CA PHE A 185 -11.58 10.78 -4.77
C PHE A 185 -10.28 11.49 -5.13
N GLY A 186 -9.31 10.75 -5.65
CA GLY A 186 -7.98 11.26 -6.03
C GLY A 186 -6.84 10.70 -5.17
N GLU A 187 -7.15 9.99 -4.07
CA GLU A 187 -6.17 9.21 -3.31
C GLU A 187 -6.64 7.77 -3.10
N GLN A 188 -5.72 6.81 -3.06
CA GLN A 188 -6.05 5.41 -2.85
C GLN A 188 -5.94 5.05 -1.37
N ILE A 189 -7.10 4.92 -0.73
CA ILE A 189 -7.17 4.63 0.71
C ILE A 189 -6.64 3.23 1.05
N LEU A 190 -6.86 2.23 0.20
CA LEU A 190 -6.32 0.89 0.48
C LEU A 190 -4.79 0.88 0.46
N VAL A 191 -4.15 1.65 -0.41
CA VAL A 191 -2.67 1.78 -0.42
C VAL A 191 -2.20 2.34 0.92
N HIS A 192 -2.88 3.37 1.45
CA HIS A 192 -2.56 3.96 2.75
C HIS A 192 -2.77 2.97 3.91
N GLU A 193 -3.97 2.42 4.03
CA GLU A 193 -4.33 1.57 5.17
C GLU A 193 -3.59 0.23 5.17
N PHE A 194 -3.29 -0.31 3.98
CA PHE A 194 -2.50 -1.52 3.89
C PHE A 194 -1.00 -1.28 4.12
N ALA A 195 -0.51 -0.06 3.86
CA ALA A 195 0.84 0.35 4.25
C ALA A 195 1.02 0.34 5.78
N HIS A 196 -0.01 0.67 6.58
CA HIS A 196 0.01 0.47 8.04
C HIS A 196 0.21 -1.02 8.42
N ALA A 197 -0.45 -1.94 7.71
CA ALA A 197 -0.26 -3.37 7.94
C ALA A 197 1.17 -3.80 7.60
N ILE A 198 1.71 -3.34 6.46
CA ILE A 198 3.09 -3.60 6.05
C ILE A 198 4.08 -3.04 7.08
N HIS A 199 3.91 -1.78 7.51
CA HIS A 199 4.76 -1.15 8.53
C HIS A 199 4.76 -1.95 9.84
N ARG A 200 3.60 -2.45 10.27
CA ARG A 200 3.50 -3.33 11.43
C ARG A 200 4.28 -4.63 11.23
N ALA A 201 4.10 -5.31 10.08
CA ALA A 201 4.75 -6.57 9.78
C ALA A 201 6.28 -6.45 9.62
N ILE A 202 6.79 -5.31 9.16
CA ILE A 202 8.23 -5.00 9.09
C ILE A 202 8.88 -5.15 10.46
N ARG A 203 8.21 -4.76 11.56
CA ARG A 203 8.75 -4.90 12.93
C ARG A 203 9.09 -6.33 13.30
N THR A 204 8.42 -7.30 12.68
CA THR A 204 8.66 -8.73 12.91
C THR A 204 9.57 -9.32 11.83
N ALA A 205 9.38 -8.95 10.57
CA ALA A 205 10.09 -9.51 9.43
C ALA A 205 11.50 -8.91 9.25
N ASP A 206 11.68 -7.61 9.56
CA ASP A 206 12.91 -6.87 9.30
C ASP A 206 13.11 -5.76 10.34
N ARG A 207 13.73 -6.14 11.48
CA ARG A 207 13.90 -5.22 12.62
C ARG A 207 14.83 -4.06 12.32
N GLU A 208 15.79 -4.26 11.43
CA GLU A 208 16.73 -3.21 11.03
C GLU A 208 15.97 -2.14 10.22
N LEU A 209 15.20 -2.55 9.21
CA LEU A 209 14.36 -1.64 8.46
C LEU A 209 13.34 -0.91 9.36
N ALA A 210 12.76 -1.59 10.35
CA ALA A 210 11.86 -0.96 11.31
C ALA A 210 12.55 0.18 12.09
N ALA A 211 13.78 -0.04 12.55
CA ALA A 211 14.57 0.99 13.25
C ALA A 211 14.96 2.15 12.32
N ASP A 212 15.31 1.83 11.07
CA ASP A 212 15.64 2.83 10.05
C ASP A 212 14.43 3.74 9.74
N ILE A 213 13.21 3.18 9.68
CA ILE A 213 11.98 3.98 9.47
C ILE A 213 11.75 4.96 10.63
N GLU A 214 11.86 4.51 11.88
CA GLU A 214 11.70 5.38 13.04
C GLU A 214 12.75 6.50 13.06
N LYS A 215 14.00 6.16 12.72
CA LYS A 215 15.09 7.15 12.62
C LYS A 215 14.83 8.15 11.50
N CYS A 216 14.47 7.68 10.32
CA CYS A 216 14.20 8.53 9.16
C CYS A 216 13.04 9.50 9.45
N TYR A 217 11.96 9.03 10.08
CA TYR A 217 10.88 9.89 10.55
C TYR A 217 11.38 10.96 11.51
N SER A 218 12.19 10.60 12.50
CA SER A 218 12.76 11.57 13.46
C SER A 218 13.61 12.64 12.76
N ASP A 219 14.46 12.22 11.81
CA ASP A 219 15.30 13.12 11.03
C ASP A 219 14.46 14.06 10.14
N ALA A 220 13.43 13.53 9.48
CA ALA A 220 12.50 14.32 8.65
C ALA A 220 11.76 15.38 9.48
N MET A 221 11.32 15.03 10.69
CA MET A 221 10.67 15.99 11.61
C MET A 221 11.64 17.06 12.09
N ALA A 222 12.90 16.71 12.37
CA ALA A 222 13.95 17.66 12.74
C ALA A 222 14.27 18.64 11.60
N LEU A 223 14.16 18.19 10.34
CA LEU A 223 14.32 19.03 9.14
C LEU A 223 13.06 19.85 8.81
N GLY A 224 11.94 19.64 9.53
CA GLY A 224 10.68 20.32 9.32
C GLY A 224 9.94 19.86 8.07
N LEU A 225 10.25 18.66 7.54
CA LEU A 225 9.53 18.08 6.40
C LEU A 225 8.09 17.74 6.79
N LEU A 226 7.18 17.79 5.82
CA LEU A 226 5.75 17.46 5.97
C LEU A 226 5.04 18.27 7.10
N LYS A 227 5.57 19.44 7.45
CA LYS A 227 5.02 20.27 8.53
C LYS A 227 3.54 20.58 8.31
N GLY A 228 2.71 20.19 9.29
CA GLY A 228 1.27 20.41 9.24
C GLY A 228 0.52 19.45 8.32
N GLN A 229 1.18 18.43 7.79
CA GLN A 229 0.58 17.36 7.01
C GLN A 229 0.34 16.12 7.87
N TYR A 230 -0.51 15.24 7.38
CA TYR A 230 -0.91 14.03 8.10
C TYR A 230 0.29 13.12 8.39
N GLY A 231 1.22 13.00 7.45
CA GLY A 231 2.47 12.24 7.60
C GLY A 231 3.40 12.76 8.73
N SER A 232 3.20 13.97 9.24
CA SER A 232 3.98 14.47 10.39
C SER A 232 3.48 13.99 11.76
N ASN A 233 2.34 13.29 11.84
CA ASN A 233 1.73 12.92 13.11
C ASN A 233 2.51 11.82 13.85
N ASN A 234 3.02 10.81 13.13
CA ASN A 234 3.82 9.70 13.66
C ASN A 234 4.50 8.94 12.50
N SER A 235 5.43 8.03 12.84
CA SER A 235 6.19 7.25 11.85
C SER A 235 5.31 6.35 10.97
N GLY A 236 4.17 5.88 11.49
CA GLY A 236 3.21 5.09 10.73
C GLY A 236 2.55 5.89 9.61
N GLU A 237 2.06 7.11 9.91
CA GLU A 237 1.47 7.99 8.91
C GLU A 237 2.52 8.49 7.90
N TYR A 238 3.73 8.78 8.37
CA TYR A 238 4.86 9.13 7.52
C TYR A 238 5.16 8.05 6.47
N TRP A 239 5.19 6.79 6.92
CA TRP A 239 5.36 5.64 6.04
C TRP A 239 4.22 5.48 5.03
N CYS A 240 2.97 5.65 5.50
CA CYS A 240 1.78 5.46 4.66
C CYS A 240 1.62 6.56 3.60
N GLU A 241 1.82 7.82 3.97
CA GLU A 241 1.84 8.94 3.02
C GLU A 241 2.96 8.76 1.99
N GLY A 242 4.17 8.38 2.43
CA GLY A 242 5.27 8.06 1.55
C GLY A 242 4.94 6.93 0.58
N THR A 243 4.25 5.89 1.07
CA THR A 243 3.81 4.76 0.25
C THR A 243 2.81 5.20 -0.84
N GLN A 244 1.86 6.06 -0.50
CA GLN A 244 0.95 6.61 -1.50
C GLN A 244 1.68 7.46 -2.55
N PHE A 245 2.68 8.25 -2.17
CA PHE A 245 3.53 8.98 -3.14
C PHE A 245 4.36 8.02 -4.00
N TRP A 246 4.88 6.94 -3.41
CA TRP A 246 5.62 5.91 -4.14
C TRP A 246 4.80 5.28 -5.27
N PHE A 247 3.52 5.02 -5.03
CA PHE A 247 2.61 4.40 -6.01
C PHE A 247 1.78 5.40 -6.81
N TRP A 248 2.08 6.68 -6.79
CA TRP A 248 1.31 7.74 -7.48
C TRP A 248 -0.17 7.75 -7.10
N SER A 249 -0.48 7.46 -5.88
CA SER A 249 -1.85 7.31 -5.37
C SER A 249 -2.24 8.28 -4.25
N ASN A 250 -1.52 9.41 -4.13
CA ASN A 250 -1.83 10.48 -3.20
C ASN A 250 -2.13 11.80 -3.92
N PHE A 251 -2.76 12.74 -3.23
CA PHE A 251 -2.87 14.12 -3.71
C PHE A 251 -1.50 14.80 -3.78
N GLU A 252 -1.40 15.83 -4.64
CA GLU A 252 -0.22 16.67 -4.67
C GLU A 252 -0.04 17.37 -3.31
N TYR A 253 1.11 17.17 -2.67
CA TYR A 253 1.50 17.94 -1.50
C TYR A 253 2.39 19.11 -1.91
N LYS A 254 2.16 20.29 -1.30
CA LYS A 254 2.97 21.51 -1.52
C LYS A 254 3.54 22.01 -0.21
N ASP A 255 4.83 22.35 -0.25
CA ASP A 255 5.58 22.95 0.84
C ASP A 255 6.43 24.10 0.29
N GLY A 256 5.90 25.32 0.32
CA GLY A 256 6.47 26.45 -0.37
C GLY A 256 6.61 26.20 -1.87
N ASP A 257 7.84 26.29 -2.38
CA ASP A 257 8.17 26.02 -3.79
C ASP A 257 8.37 24.52 -4.08
N LYS A 258 8.39 23.68 -3.04
CA LYS A 258 8.53 22.21 -3.18
C LYS A 258 7.18 21.56 -3.30
N LYS A 259 7.16 20.44 -4.01
CA LYS A 259 5.95 19.61 -4.13
C LYS A 259 6.31 18.14 -4.13
N ILE A 260 5.36 17.31 -3.73
CA ILE A 260 5.41 15.86 -3.93
C ILE A 260 4.15 15.46 -4.66
N TYR A 261 4.34 14.95 -5.86
CA TYR A 261 3.28 14.40 -6.68
C TYR A 261 3.66 13.04 -7.26
N SER A 262 4.95 12.84 -7.49
CA SER A 262 5.53 11.65 -8.10
C SER A 262 6.61 11.03 -7.21
N PRO A 263 7.01 9.77 -7.47
CA PRO A 263 8.18 9.18 -6.82
C PRO A 263 9.46 9.99 -7.01
N ALA A 264 9.63 10.66 -8.16
CA ALA A 264 10.79 11.52 -8.40
C ALA A 264 10.75 12.77 -7.52
N ASP A 265 9.57 13.37 -7.32
CA ASP A 265 9.41 14.49 -6.40
C ASP A 265 9.67 14.05 -4.95
N LEU A 266 9.15 12.85 -4.55
CA LEU A 266 9.42 12.28 -3.23
C LEU A 266 10.93 12.08 -3.01
N ARG A 267 11.65 11.53 -4.00
CA ARG A 267 13.09 11.35 -3.93
C ARG A 267 13.84 12.66 -3.72
N SER A 268 13.34 13.73 -4.34
CA SER A 268 13.95 15.06 -4.23
C SER A 268 13.61 15.75 -2.90
N TYR A 269 12.42 15.51 -2.38
CA TYR A 269 11.91 16.13 -1.15
C TYR A 269 12.44 15.43 0.10
N ASP A 270 12.32 14.10 0.13
CA ASP A 270 12.73 13.23 1.22
C ASP A 270 13.46 11.98 0.68
N PRO A 271 14.77 12.11 0.38
CA PRO A 271 15.54 11.00 -0.16
C PRO A 271 15.68 9.82 0.82
N GLY A 272 15.61 10.08 2.12
CA GLY A 272 15.66 9.04 3.15
C GLY A 272 14.45 8.14 3.09
N LEU A 273 13.26 8.72 3.07
CA LEU A 273 12.00 7.95 2.93
C LEU A 273 11.96 7.21 1.59
N TYR A 274 12.36 7.86 0.50
CA TYR A 274 12.41 7.22 -0.82
C TYR A 274 13.30 5.96 -0.79
N GLU A 275 14.47 6.02 -0.19
CA GLU A 275 15.39 4.88 -0.07
C GLU A 275 14.76 3.73 0.72
N LEU A 276 14.12 4.02 1.85
CA LEU A 276 13.46 3.00 2.67
C LEU A 276 12.29 2.33 1.92
N LEU A 277 11.49 3.10 1.20
CA LEU A 277 10.39 2.56 0.38
C LEU A 277 10.92 1.66 -0.74
N SER A 278 12.07 1.99 -1.33
CA SER A 278 12.73 1.19 -2.37
C SER A 278 13.18 -0.20 -1.88
N ARG A 279 13.39 -0.37 -0.58
CA ARG A 279 13.71 -1.66 0.06
C ARG A 279 12.48 -2.56 0.23
N VAL A 280 11.28 -2.01 0.03
CA VAL A 280 10.01 -2.72 0.28
C VAL A 280 9.18 -2.90 -0.98
N TYR A 281 9.10 -1.89 -1.82
CA TYR A 281 8.15 -1.82 -2.92
C TYR A 281 8.82 -1.94 -4.31
N PRO A 282 8.08 -2.44 -5.32
CA PRO A 282 8.61 -2.53 -6.68
C PRO A 282 8.92 -1.15 -7.26
N THR A 283 10.01 -1.08 -8.03
CA THR A 283 10.47 0.16 -8.69
C THR A 283 9.61 0.58 -9.88
N SER A 284 8.64 -0.22 -10.28
CA SER A 284 7.66 0.15 -11.31
C SER A 284 6.76 1.30 -10.89
N HIS A 285 6.59 1.53 -9.59
CA HIS A 285 5.71 2.55 -9.01
C HIS A 285 4.25 2.47 -9.51
N HIS A 286 3.85 1.35 -10.08
CA HIS A 286 2.57 1.20 -10.76
C HIS A 286 1.77 0.04 -10.17
N ILE A 287 0.53 0.33 -9.82
CA ILE A 287 -0.48 -0.66 -9.49
C ILE A 287 -1.52 -0.62 -10.63
N PRO A 288 -1.60 -1.64 -11.48
CA PRO A 288 -2.39 -1.61 -12.72
C PRO A 288 -3.86 -1.27 -12.54
N MET A 289 -4.47 -1.70 -11.42
CA MET A 289 -5.88 -1.48 -11.14
C MET A 289 -6.16 -0.27 -10.25
N ASP A 290 -5.15 0.51 -9.83
CA ASP A 290 -5.41 1.74 -9.08
C ASP A 290 -6.05 2.79 -10.00
N PRO A 291 -7.32 3.18 -9.77
CA PRO A 291 -7.99 4.17 -10.61
C PRO A 291 -7.40 5.58 -10.50
N PHE A 292 -6.59 5.83 -9.47
CA PHE A 292 -6.00 7.14 -9.22
C PHE A 292 -4.59 7.28 -9.74
N TRP A 293 -3.97 6.19 -10.21
CA TRP A 293 -2.64 6.26 -10.77
C TRP A 293 -2.59 7.28 -11.92
N ASN A 294 -1.76 8.32 -11.78
CA ASN A 294 -1.64 9.44 -12.74
C ASN A 294 -2.98 10.12 -13.10
N HIS A 295 -3.97 10.06 -12.22
CA HIS A 295 -5.29 10.66 -12.45
C HIS A 295 -5.24 12.18 -12.30
N LYS A 296 -5.91 12.89 -13.20
CA LYS A 296 -5.91 14.39 -13.24
C LYS A 296 -6.42 15.04 -11.96
N GLU A 297 -7.36 14.43 -11.27
CA GLU A 297 -7.94 14.99 -10.04
C GLU A 297 -6.95 15.01 -8.86
N ARG A 298 -5.85 14.26 -8.93
CA ARG A 298 -4.75 14.34 -7.93
C ARG A 298 -4.04 15.68 -7.91
N TYR A 299 -4.12 16.48 -8.98
CA TYR A 299 -3.54 17.82 -9.06
C TYR A 299 -4.41 18.91 -8.39
N LYS A 300 -5.66 18.61 -8.07
CA LYS A 300 -6.50 19.54 -7.35
C LYS A 300 -6.30 19.29 -5.87
N PRO A 301 -5.72 20.27 -5.11
CA PRO A 301 -5.85 20.21 -3.65
C PRO A 301 -7.34 20.06 -3.39
N VAL A 302 -7.74 19.03 -2.67
CA VAL A 302 -9.07 19.03 -2.09
C VAL A 302 -9.07 20.24 -1.19
N GLU A 303 -9.79 21.29 -1.58
CA GLU A 303 -10.25 22.28 -0.61
C GLU A 303 -10.90 21.42 0.47
N LYS A 304 -10.29 21.39 1.67
CA LYS A 304 -10.87 20.70 2.82
C LYS A 304 -12.31 21.12 2.83
N ALA A 305 -13.24 20.18 2.56
CA ALA A 305 -14.64 20.51 2.52
C ALA A 305 -14.93 21.27 3.79
N PRO A 306 -15.48 22.48 3.74
CA PRO A 306 -15.69 23.28 4.93
C PRO A 306 -16.47 22.40 5.90
N GLU A 307 -15.92 22.22 7.11
CA GLU A 307 -16.57 21.44 8.15
C GLU A 307 -18.02 21.88 8.25
N GLY A 308 -18.97 21.04 7.81
CA GLY A 308 -20.40 21.29 7.98
C GLY A 308 -21.27 21.32 6.72
N LYS A 309 -20.78 21.10 5.51
CA LYS A 309 -21.70 20.88 4.38
C LYS A 309 -22.20 19.44 4.38
N LYS A 310 -23.50 19.27 4.68
CA LYS A 310 -24.24 18.03 4.42
C LYS A 310 -23.98 17.60 2.97
N ILE A 311 -23.62 16.32 2.80
CA ILE A 311 -23.71 15.66 1.50
C ILE A 311 -25.18 15.75 1.09
N PRO A 312 -25.51 16.20 -0.12
CA PRO A 312 -26.88 16.09 -0.60
C PRO A 312 -27.29 14.61 -0.62
N ASP A 313 -28.54 14.37 -0.19
CA ASP A 313 -29.17 13.04 -0.18
C ASP A 313 -29.15 12.36 -1.55
#